data_634139b590a20afc953cbf594a194032
#
_entry.id   634139b590a20afc953cbf594a194032
#
_cell.length_a   1.000
_cell.length_b   1.000
_cell.length_c   1.000
_cell.angle_alpha   90.00
_cell.angle_beta   90.00
_cell.angle_gamma   90.00
#
_symmetry.space_group_name_H-M   'P 1'
#
loop_
_entity.id
_entity.type
_entity.pdbx_description
1 polymer ?
#
loop_
_entity_poly.entity_id
_entity_poly.type
_entity_poly.pdbx_seq_one_letter_code
_entity_poly.pdbx_strand_id
1 'polypeptide(L)'
;MKVADIMSSPVYVMNADEPVSHARNLMLRHRISTLLVLNEGKMVGIVTKSDISNRLAQAEPLWRRRPIDQIPIKLLMTDSVISIYPEASISQAAALMLENGVHNIPVIKNEIVGIVTKTDVVRYIAENTEEMKTKVPRLMTEDIVSVHRHHTINHVVDEMNKNEIERVIVKDDTGKSVGIISRKSLALNLLTDIQGDLSTKSIKMTRRSSPAGQKIYRYVKEVPVTAEDIMVSPIVSIDINETVSEAAKKMMEEGVTALPVSDGEDIVGILSRTDIMKAIL
;
A
#
# COMPACT_ATOMS: atom_id res chain seq x y z
N MET A 1 12.78 19.74 -14.92
CA MET A 1 13.16 18.33 -15.20
C MET A 1 12.05 17.63 -15.98
N LYS A 2 12.39 16.61 -16.76
CA LYS A 2 11.48 15.86 -17.63
C LYS A 2 11.21 14.47 -17.04
N VAL A 3 10.15 13.83 -17.50
CA VAL A 3 9.82 12.45 -17.13
C VAL A 3 10.96 11.49 -17.45
N ALA A 4 11.66 11.69 -18.57
CA ALA A 4 12.82 10.89 -18.96
C ALA A 4 13.95 10.89 -17.91
N ASP A 5 14.05 11.94 -17.10
CA ASP A 5 15.11 12.10 -16.10
C ASP A 5 14.88 11.24 -14.84
N ILE A 6 13.61 10.85 -14.58
CA ILE A 6 13.21 10.12 -13.37
C ILE A 6 12.56 8.76 -13.64
N MET A 7 12.17 8.45 -14.89
CA MET A 7 11.52 7.19 -15.23
C MET A 7 12.44 5.99 -14.99
N SER A 8 11.84 4.85 -14.71
CA SER A 8 12.53 3.57 -14.68
C SER A 8 12.59 2.96 -16.07
N SER A 9 13.79 2.52 -16.50
CA SER A 9 14.05 1.82 -17.76
C SER A 9 15.19 0.81 -17.55
N PRO A 10 15.17 -0.39 -18.19
CA PRO A 10 14.09 -0.94 -19.03
C PRO A 10 12.84 -1.33 -18.22
N VAL A 11 11.71 -1.46 -18.91
CA VAL A 11 10.45 -1.93 -18.32
C VAL A 11 10.29 -3.43 -18.46
N TYR A 12 9.60 -4.04 -17.52
CA TYR A 12 9.22 -5.43 -17.59
C TYR A 12 7.87 -5.59 -18.30
N VAL A 13 7.83 -6.46 -19.27
CA VAL A 13 6.66 -6.74 -20.10
C VAL A 13 6.29 -8.23 -20.05
N MET A 14 5.04 -8.54 -20.35
CA MET A 14 4.57 -9.92 -20.53
C MET A 14 3.48 -9.97 -21.60
N ASN A 15 3.20 -11.17 -22.15
CA ASN A 15 2.14 -11.35 -23.13
C ASN A 15 0.77 -11.50 -22.45
N ALA A 16 -0.28 -11.04 -23.14
CA ALA A 16 -1.67 -11.03 -22.64
C ALA A 16 -2.21 -12.42 -22.30
N ASP A 17 -1.73 -13.45 -22.96
CA ASP A 17 -2.15 -14.85 -22.75
C ASP A 17 -1.34 -15.59 -21.68
N GLU A 18 -0.26 -14.99 -21.17
CA GLU A 18 0.52 -15.60 -20.10
C GLU A 18 -0.23 -15.65 -18.79
N PRO A 19 0.03 -16.66 -17.93
CA PRO A 19 -0.71 -16.85 -16.70
C PRO A 19 -0.36 -15.82 -15.61
N VAL A 20 -1.33 -15.54 -14.74
CA VAL A 20 -1.16 -14.67 -13.56
C VAL A 20 -0.01 -15.10 -12.67
N SER A 21 0.25 -16.41 -12.55
CA SER A 21 1.41 -16.93 -11.79
C SER A 21 2.73 -16.43 -12.33
N HIS A 22 2.86 -16.29 -13.66
CA HIS A 22 4.08 -15.73 -14.27
C HIS A 22 4.25 -14.26 -13.90
N ALA A 23 3.17 -13.44 -13.99
CA ALA A 23 3.20 -12.06 -13.54
C ALA A 23 3.65 -11.93 -12.08
N ARG A 24 3.06 -12.74 -11.19
CA ARG A 24 3.44 -12.78 -9.76
C ARG A 24 4.91 -13.11 -9.58
N ASN A 25 5.41 -14.13 -10.30
CA ASN A 25 6.80 -14.57 -10.18
C ASN A 25 7.80 -13.51 -10.68
N LEU A 26 7.48 -12.82 -11.80
CA LEU A 26 8.28 -11.69 -12.29
C LEU A 26 8.31 -10.55 -11.27
N MET A 27 7.13 -10.17 -10.71
CA MET A 27 7.05 -9.11 -9.71
C MET A 27 7.83 -9.43 -8.43
N LEU A 28 7.84 -10.69 -8.00
CA LEU A 28 8.62 -11.13 -6.82
C LEU A 28 10.12 -11.15 -7.12
N ARG A 29 10.52 -11.77 -8.24
CA ARG A 29 11.93 -11.92 -8.63
C ARG A 29 12.62 -10.57 -8.81
N HIS A 30 11.97 -9.63 -9.47
CA HIS A 30 12.52 -8.33 -9.81
C HIS A 30 12.14 -7.22 -8.83
N ARG A 31 11.38 -7.55 -7.74
CA ARG A 31 10.92 -6.60 -6.72
C ARG A 31 10.13 -5.41 -7.30
N ILE A 32 9.40 -5.66 -8.38
CA ILE A 32 8.55 -4.67 -9.05
C ILE A 32 7.08 -4.87 -8.67
N SER A 33 6.27 -3.84 -8.86
CA SER A 33 4.83 -3.86 -8.55
C SER A 33 3.94 -3.77 -9.78
N THR A 34 4.54 -3.64 -10.97
CA THR A 34 3.81 -3.33 -12.20
C THR A 34 4.48 -4.00 -13.38
N LEU A 35 3.66 -4.53 -14.30
CA LEU A 35 4.08 -5.08 -15.59
C LEU A 35 3.22 -4.47 -16.70
N LEU A 36 3.83 -4.20 -17.85
CA LEU A 36 3.09 -3.84 -19.04
C LEU A 36 2.71 -5.11 -19.81
N VAL A 37 1.48 -5.14 -20.30
CA VAL A 37 0.94 -6.30 -21.03
C VAL A 37 0.94 -6.00 -22.51
N LEU A 38 1.54 -6.90 -23.28
CA LEU A 38 1.66 -6.81 -24.72
C LEU A 38 0.78 -7.87 -25.41
N ASN A 39 0.28 -7.54 -26.58
CA ASN A 39 -0.28 -8.47 -27.54
C ASN A 39 0.30 -8.15 -28.92
N GLU A 40 0.91 -9.14 -29.57
CA GLU A 40 1.59 -8.96 -30.88
C GLU A 40 2.54 -7.74 -30.91
N GLY A 41 3.29 -7.55 -29.82
CA GLY A 41 4.27 -6.46 -29.67
C GLY A 41 3.67 -5.08 -29.36
N LYS A 42 2.35 -4.94 -29.29
CA LYS A 42 1.68 -3.70 -28.91
C LYS A 42 1.23 -3.73 -27.46
N MET A 43 1.37 -2.63 -26.74
CA MET A 43 0.85 -2.52 -25.39
C MET A 43 -0.69 -2.53 -25.41
N VAL A 44 -1.27 -3.50 -24.69
CA VAL A 44 -2.73 -3.66 -24.57
C VAL A 44 -3.23 -3.47 -23.15
N GLY A 45 -2.32 -3.38 -22.16
CA GLY A 45 -2.74 -3.20 -20.78
C GLY A 45 -1.59 -3.03 -19.82
N ILE A 46 -1.96 -2.84 -18.56
CA ILE A 46 -1.06 -2.76 -17.40
C ILE A 46 -1.63 -3.64 -16.29
N VAL A 47 -0.77 -4.32 -15.54
CA VAL A 47 -1.17 -5.11 -14.38
C VAL A 47 -0.28 -4.78 -13.19
N THR A 48 -0.90 -4.66 -12.01
CA THR A 48 -0.22 -4.35 -10.75
C THR A 48 -0.36 -5.47 -9.72
N LYS A 49 0.44 -5.41 -8.65
CA LYS A 49 0.27 -6.31 -7.49
C LYS A 49 -1.15 -6.22 -6.90
N SER A 50 -1.75 -5.02 -6.91
CA SER A 50 -3.10 -4.81 -6.38
C SER A 50 -4.15 -5.56 -7.19
N ASP A 51 -4.03 -5.60 -8.52
CA ASP A 51 -4.96 -6.32 -9.38
C ASP A 51 -4.92 -7.82 -9.11
N ILE A 52 -3.71 -8.37 -8.95
CA ILE A 52 -3.52 -9.78 -8.59
C ILE A 52 -4.08 -10.04 -7.18
N SER A 53 -3.80 -9.18 -6.20
CA SER A 53 -4.28 -9.34 -4.82
C SER A 53 -5.81 -9.26 -4.75
N ASN A 54 -6.43 -8.29 -5.43
CA ASN A 54 -7.87 -8.13 -5.48
C ASN A 54 -8.55 -9.36 -6.10
N ARG A 55 -7.97 -9.91 -7.16
CA ARG A 55 -8.50 -11.15 -7.77
C ARG A 55 -8.42 -12.35 -6.83
N LEU A 56 -7.32 -12.48 -6.10
CA LEU A 56 -7.13 -13.57 -5.13
C LEU A 56 -8.05 -13.42 -3.92
N ALA A 57 -8.37 -12.18 -3.53
CA ALA A 57 -9.26 -11.87 -2.41
C ALA A 57 -10.76 -11.99 -2.74
N GLN A 58 -11.14 -12.13 -4.02
CA GLN A 58 -12.55 -12.30 -4.40
C GLN A 58 -13.08 -13.60 -3.81
N ALA A 59 -14.16 -13.49 -3.04
CA ALA A 59 -14.80 -14.57 -2.28
C ALA A 59 -15.62 -15.55 -3.16
N GLU A 60 -15.01 -16.12 -4.18
CA GLU A 60 -15.58 -17.28 -4.87
C GLU A 60 -15.27 -18.54 -4.06
N PRO A 61 -16.21 -19.50 -3.95
CA PRO A 61 -15.95 -20.79 -3.34
C PRO A 61 -14.68 -21.43 -3.91
N LEU A 62 -13.82 -22.00 -3.06
CA LEU A 62 -12.53 -22.57 -3.46
C LEU A 62 -12.60 -23.51 -4.67
N TRP A 63 -13.68 -24.27 -4.80
CA TRP A 63 -13.93 -25.21 -5.91
C TRP A 63 -14.25 -24.53 -7.25
N ARG A 64 -14.61 -23.23 -7.26
CA ARG A 64 -14.80 -22.43 -8.49
C ARG A 64 -13.56 -21.61 -8.86
N ARG A 65 -12.58 -21.51 -7.98
CA ARG A 65 -11.37 -20.73 -8.25
C ARG A 65 -10.50 -21.48 -9.25
N ARG A 66 -10.29 -20.91 -10.42
CA ARG A 66 -9.27 -21.39 -11.33
C ARG A 66 -7.90 -21.15 -10.69
N PRO A 67 -6.98 -22.14 -10.71
CA PRO A 67 -5.59 -21.91 -10.32
C PRO A 67 -4.99 -20.72 -11.10
N ILE A 68 -4.17 -19.92 -10.43
CA ILE A 68 -3.53 -18.73 -11.04
C ILE A 68 -2.67 -19.08 -12.26
N ASP A 69 -2.27 -20.33 -12.38
CA ASP A 69 -1.54 -20.87 -13.55
C ASP A 69 -2.45 -21.05 -14.79
N GLN A 70 -3.77 -21.01 -14.61
CA GLN A 70 -4.75 -21.19 -15.68
C GLN A 70 -5.52 -19.90 -15.99
N ILE A 71 -5.18 -18.80 -15.33
CA ILE A 71 -5.85 -17.49 -15.53
C ILE A 71 -4.91 -16.64 -16.39
N PRO A 72 -5.26 -16.33 -17.66
CA PRO A 72 -4.46 -15.41 -18.47
C PRO A 72 -4.54 -14.00 -17.93
N ILE A 73 -3.40 -13.26 -18.00
CA ILE A 73 -3.28 -11.94 -17.39
C ILE A 73 -4.24 -10.91 -17.99
N LYS A 74 -4.65 -11.06 -19.24
CA LYS A 74 -5.63 -10.20 -19.91
C LYS A 74 -6.98 -10.11 -19.18
N LEU A 75 -7.29 -11.07 -18.29
CA LEU A 75 -8.52 -11.03 -17.47
C LEU A 75 -8.39 -10.18 -16.22
N LEU A 76 -7.18 -9.74 -15.88
CA LEU A 76 -6.88 -8.95 -14.69
C LEU A 76 -6.28 -7.58 -15.02
N MET A 77 -5.74 -7.41 -16.23
CA MET A 77 -5.12 -6.15 -16.62
C MET A 77 -6.15 -5.02 -16.74
N THR A 78 -5.68 -3.81 -16.56
CA THR A 78 -6.38 -2.59 -16.96
C THR A 78 -6.01 -2.32 -18.41
N ASP A 79 -6.99 -2.23 -19.30
CA ASP A 79 -6.82 -2.05 -20.76
C ASP A 79 -6.76 -0.57 -21.19
N SER A 80 -7.42 0.31 -20.46
CA SER A 80 -7.41 1.76 -20.73
C SER A 80 -6.17 2.42 -20.12
N VAL A 81 -5.01 2.21 -20.73
CA VAL A 81 -3.73 2.67 -20.19
C VAL A 81 -3.43 4.11 -20.61
N ILE A 82 -3.31 4.99 -19.63
CA ILE A 82 -2.83 6.35 -19.81
C ILE A 82 -1.31 6.31 -19.96
N SER A 83 -0.79 7.00 -20.96
CA SER A 83 0.65 7.10 -21.21
C SER A 83 1.11 8.56 -21.27
N ILE A 84 2.42 8.78 -21.17
CA ILE A 84 3.04 10.10 -21.20
C ILE A 84 4.28 10.08 -22.10
N TYR A 85 4.62 11.24 -22.68
CA TYR A 85 5.86 11.38 -23.44
C TYR A 85 7.07 11.59 -22.52
N PRO A 86 8.27 11.12 -22.90
CA PRO A 86 9.48 11.30 -22.09
C PRO A 86 9.89 12.77 -21.91
N GLU A 87 9.50 13.63 -22.84
CA GLU A 87 9.78 15.07 -22.82
C GLU A 87 8.81 15.86 -21.90
N ALA A 88 7.73 15.24 -21.43
CA ALA A 88 6.77 15.89 -20.54
C ALA A 88 7.43 16.27 -19.19
N SER A 89 6.88 17.28 -18.52
CA SER A 89 7.36 17.68 -17.20
C SER A 89 6.92 16.69 -16.10
N ILE A 90 7.65 16.69 -14.98
CA ILE A 90 7.30 15.88 -13.81
C ILE A 90 5.94 16.34 -13.23
N SER A 91 5.67 17.65 -13.27
CA SER A 91 4.38 18.23 -12.87
C SER A 91 3.23 17.68 -13.71
N GLN A 92 3.39 17.55 -15.04
CA GLN A 92 2.39 16.91 -15.89
C GLN A 92 2.16 15.44 -15.54
N ALA A 93 3.23 14.69 -15.24
CA ALA A 93 3.10 13.30 -14.79
C ALA A 93 2.34 13.20 -13.46
N ALA A 94 2.65 14.08 -12.49
CA ALA A 94 1.95 14.15 -11.23
C ALA A 94 0.47 14.51 -11.40
N ALA A 95 0.16 15.50 -12.23
CA ALA A 95 -1.22 15.88 -12.53
C ALA A 95 -2.02 14.71 -13.12
N LEU A 96 -1.48 14.03 -14.15
CA LEU A 96 -2.12 12.87 -14.76
C LEU A 96 -2.36 11.73 -13.75
N MET A 97 -1.40 11.48 -12.85
CA MET A 97 -1.56 10.46 -11.80
C MET A 97 -2.68 10.81 -10.81
N LEU A 98 -2.79 12.08 -10.43
CA LEU A 98 -3.79 12.56 -9.48
C LEU A 98 -5.19 12.61 -10.10
N GLU A 99 -5.32 13.17 -11.30
CA GLU A 99 -6.60 13.31 -12.00
C GLU A 99 -7.25 11.96 -12.33
N ASN A 100 -6.42 10.97 -12.69
CA ASN A 100 -6.90 9.65 -13.10
C ASN A 100 -6.81 8.59 -12.00
N GLY A 101 -6.35 8.93 -10.81
CA GLY A 101 -6.22 7.98 -9.71
C GLY A 101 -5.20 6.87 -9.95
N VAL A 102 -4.27 7.03 -10.91
CA VAL A 102 -3.27 6.01 -11.29
C VAL A 102 -1.95 6.22 -10.56
N HIS A 103 -1.22 5.11 -10.37
CA HIS A 103 0.05 5.12 -9.63
C HIS A 103 1.28 4.98 -10.54
N ASN A 104 1.06 4.53 -11.76
CA ASN A 104 2.10 4.17 -12.72
C ASN A 104 1.64 4.60 -14.12
N ILE A 105 2.51 5.27 -14.86
CA ILE A 105 2.21 5.73 -16.21
C ILE A 105 3.34 5.24 -17.14
N PRO A 106 3.05 4.42 -18.15
CA PRO A 106 4.02 4.06 -19.19
C PRO A 106 4.50 5.29 -19.94
N VAL A 107 5.79 5.34 -20.21
CA VAL A 107 6.43 6.40 -20.98
C VAL A 107 6.63 5.90 -22.40
N ILE A 108 5.99 6.57 -23.38
CA ILE A 108 5.96 6.14 -24.77
C ILE A 108 6.43 7.28 -25.67
N LYS A 109 7.32 6.97 -26.61
CA LYS A 109 7.70 7.87 -27.69
C LYS A 109 7.18 7.33 -29.03
N ASN A 110 7.85 6.39 -29.62
CA ASN A 110 7.36 5.55 -30.73
C ASN A 110 7.11 4.12 -30.23
N GLU A 111 7.82 3.76 -29.20
CA GLU A 111 7.75 2.50 -28.47
C GLU A 111 7.77 2.79 -26.97
N ILE A 112 7.60 1.77 -26.15
CA ILE A 112 7.70 1.87 -24.69
C ILE A 112 9.17 2.11 -24.35
N VAL A 113 9.46 3.28 -23.74
CA VAL A 113 10.82 3.67 -23.34
C VAL A 113 11.05 3.62 -21.83
N GLY A 114 9.99 3.59 -21.03
CA GLY A 114 10.08 3.57 -19.58
C GLY A 114 8.72 3.48 -18.90
N ILE A 115 8.76 3.59 -17.58
CA ILE A 115 7.59 3.76 -16.72
C ILE A 115 7.92 4.77 -15.63
N VAL A 116 7.00 5.70 -15.36
CA VAL A 116 7.10 6.64 -14.24
C VAL A 116 6.05 6.31 -13.19
N THR A 117 6.43 6.32 -11.93
CA THR A 117 5.57 5.93 -10.81
C THR A 117 5.45 7.06 -9.79
N LYS A 118 4.44 6.99 -8.90
CA LYS A 118 4.36 7.89 -7.73
C LYS A 118 5.64 7.91 -6.90
N THR A 119 6.33 6.77 -6.82
CA THR A 119 7.60 6.65 -6.07
C THR A 119 8.70 7.50 -6.70
N ASP A 120 8.78 7.55 -8.03
CA ASP A 120 9.80 8.33 -8.75
C ASP A 120 9.55 9.83 -8.57
N VAL A 121 8.28 10.25 -8.62
CA VAL A 121 7.89 11.64 -8.34
C VAL A 121 8.21 12.03 -6.90
N VAL A 122 7.89 11.17 -5.91
CA VAL A 122 8.20 11.44 -4.49
C VAL A 122 9.70 11.47 -4.25
N ARG A 123 10.47 10.59 -4.91
CA ARG A 123 11.94 10.62 -4.85
C ARG A 123 12.50 11.93 -5.40
N TYR A 124 11.99 12.39 -6.52
CA TYR A 124 12.37 13.69 -7.07
C TYR A 124 12.11 14.84 -6.08
N ILE A 125 10.96 14.86 -5.41
CA ILE A 125 10.66 15.87 -4.38
C ILE A 125 11.62 15.77 -3.19
N ALA A 126 11.98 14.56 -2.77
CA ALA A 126 12.92 14.32 -1.68
C ALA A 126 14.34 14.82 -1.98
N GLU A 127 14.76 14.75 -3.25
CA GLU A 127 16.08 15.15 -3.70
C GLU A 127 16.21 16.66 -3.97
N ASN A 128 15.07 17.37 -4.18
CA ASN A 128 15.05 18.80 -4.52
C ASN A 128 14.50 19.66 -3.36
N THR A 129 15.10 19.50 -2.18
CA THR A 129 14.63 20.14 -0.94
C THR A 129 14.69 21.67 -0.96
N GLU A 130 15.64 22.27 -1.69
CA GLU A 130 15.78 23.73 -1.74
C GLU A 130 14.64 24.41 -2.52
N GLU A 131 14.09 23.73 -3.52
CA GLU A 131 12.99 24.24 -4.34
C GLU A 131 11.62 23.98 -3.69
N MET A 132 11.50 22.94 -2.83
CA MET A 132 10.24 22.45 -2.26
C MET A 132 10.06 22.84 -0.80
N LYS A 133 9.86 24.13 -0.54
CA LYS A 133 9.67 24.72 0.82
C LYS A 133 8.26 24.61 1.37
N THR A 134 7.34 23.95 0.67
CA THR A 134 5.95 23.76 1.14
C THR A 134 5.96 23.04 2.47
N LYS A 135 5.24 23.58 3.46
CA LYS A 135 5.11 23.01 4.80
C LYS A 135 4.06 21.89 4.83
N VAL A 136 4.28 20.90 5.68
CA VAL A 136 3.42 19.72 5.87
C VAL A 136 1.94 20.09 6.09
N PRO A 137 1.57 21.08 6.95
CA PRO A 137 0.15 21.42 7.22
C PRO A 137 -0.64 21.85 6.00
N ARG A 138 0.05 22.36 4.96
CA ARG A 138 -0.64 22.80 3.73
C ARG A 138 -1.26 21.66 2.94
N LEU A 139 -0.71 20.45 3.07
CA LEU A 139 -1.06 19.29 2.23
C LEU A 139 -1.55 18.07 3.04
N MET A 140 -1.34 18.03 4.36
CA MET A 140 -1.80 16.93 5.19
C MET A 140 -3.33 16.86 5.23
N THR A 141 -3.85 15.68 5.54
CA THR A 141 -5.25 15.46 5.90
C THR A 141 -5.35 15.55 7.42
N GLU A 142 -6.18 16.47 7.93
CA GLU A 142 -6.37 16.71 9.37
C GLU A 142 -7.39 15.76 9.99
N ASP A 143 -8.37 15.28 9.22
CA ASP A 143 -9.41 14.36 9.70
C ASP A 143 -8.82 12.96 9.92
N ILE A 144 -8.41 12.70 11.18
CA ILE A 144 -7.82 11.42 11.57
C ILE A 144 -8.86 10.54 12.21
N VAL A 145 -9.08 9.38 11.63
CA VAL A 145 -9.85 8.31 12.26
C VAL A 145 -8.91 7.43 13.07
N SER A 146 -9.29 7.17 14.32
CA SER A 146 -8.54 6.32 15.23
C SER A 146 -9.38 5.16 15.75
N VAL A 147 -8.71 4.04 16.01
CA VAL A 147 -9.28 2.84 16.62
C VAL A 147 -8.50 2.47 17.88
N HIS A 148 -9.13 1.76 18.80
CA HIS A 148 -8.45 1.27 19.99
C HIS A 148 -7.66 -0.01 19.68
N ARG A 149 -6.50 -0.21 20.33
CA ARG A 149 -5.62 -1.38 20.12
C ARG A 149 -6.33 -2.73 20.25
N HIS A 150 -7.37 -2.82 21.06
CA HIS A 150 -8.14 -4.05 21.30
C HIS A 150 -9.37 -4.20 20.36
N HIS A 151 -9.62 -3.25 19.46
CA HIS A 151 -10.67 -3.44 18.47
C HIS A 151 -10.31 -4.59 17.53
N THR A 152 -11.33 -5.35 17.13
CA THR A 152 -11.17 -6.45 16.16
C THR A 152 -10.87 -5.91 14.77
N ILE A 153 -10.26 -6.74 13.91
CA ILE A 153 -10.00 -6.36 12.51
C ILE A 153 -11.28 -5.94 11.78
N ASN A 154 -12.40 -6.62 12.07
CA ASN A 154 -13.68 -6.27 11.43
C ASN A 154 -14.09 -4.83 11.76
N HIS A 155 -13.99 -4.43 13.03
CA HIS A 155 -14.26 -3.05 13.42
C HIS A 155 -13.32 -2.06 12.71
N VAL A 156 -12.05 -2.41 12.56
CA VAL A 156 -11.08 -1.58 11.81
C VAL A 156 -11.49 -1.43 10.34
N VAL A 157 -11.91 -2.52 9.69
CA VAL A 157 -12.40 -2.52 8.31
C VAL A 157 -13.67 -1.68 8.18
N ASP A 158 -14.61 -1.83 9.11
CA ASP A 158 -15.87 -1.08 9.12
C ASP A 158 -15.63 0.42 9.26
N GLU A 159 -14.72 0.84 10.16
CA GLU A 159 -14.35 2.25 10.30
C GLU A 159 -13.66 2.80 9.05
N MET A 160 -12.79 2.02 8.41
CA MET A 160 -12.17 2.42 7.14
C MET A 160 -13.19 2.56 6.00
N ASN A 161 -14.17 1.67 5.94
CA ASN A 161 -15.22 1.71 4.90
C ASN A 161 -16.19 2.87 5.14
N LYS A 162 -16.63 3.06 6.37
CA LYS A 162 -17.56 4.12 6.76
C LYS A 162 -17.01 5.51 6.47
N ASN A 163 -15.71 5.71 6.69
CA ASN A 163 -15.05 7.00 6.51
C ASN A 163 -14.31 7.11 5.16
N GLU A 164 -14.40 6.09 4.29
CA GLU A 164 -13.73 6.02 2.97
C GLU A 164 -12.21 6.28 3.03
N ILE A 165 -11.56 5.77 4.07
CA ILE A 165 -10.13 6.02 4.33
C ILE A 165 -9.27 4.78 4.11
N GLU A 166 -7.99 5.04 3.80
CA GLU A 166 -6.98 4.01 3.55
C GLU A 166 -6.16 3.65 4.79
N ARG A 167 -6.24 4.46 5.86
CA ARG A 167 -5.43 4.31 7.07
C ARG A 167 -6.17 4.75 8.31
N VAL A 168 -5.88 4.07 9.44
CA VAL A 168 -6.36 4.46 10.77
C VAL A 168 -5.19 4.49 11.74
N ILE A 169 -5.25 5.40 12.70
CA ILE A 169 -4.32 5.46 13.83
C ILE A 169 -4.82 4.53 14.93
N VAL A 170 -3.91 3.78 15.54
CA VAL A 170 -4.23 2.92 16.68
C VAL A 170 -3.82 3.63 17.97
N LYS A 171 -4.76 3.72 18.90
CA LYS A 171 -4.55 4.29 20.24
C LYS A 171 -4.54 3.21 21.31
N ASP A 172 -3.75 3.42 22.34
CA ASP A 172 -3.72 2.58 23.54
C ASP A 172 -4.76 2.99 24.59
N ASP A 173 -4.72 2.31 25.75
CA ASP A 173 -5.63 2.53 26.88
C ASP A 173 -5.50 3.94 27.50
N THR A 174 -4.40 4.64 27.24
CA THR A 174 -4.15 6.02 27.70
C THR A 174 -4.58 7.07 26.67
N GLY A 175 -5.00 6.64 25.47
CA GLY A 175 -5.34 7.51 24.36
C GLY A 175 -4.13 7.94 23.51
N LYS A 176 -2.92 7.43 23.83
CA LYS A 176 -1.70 7.71 23.06
C LYS A 176 -1.71 6.93 21.74
N SER A 177 -1.27 7.57 20.68
CA SER A 177 -1.12 6.93 19.36
C SER A 177 0.08 5.99 19.36
N VAL A 178 -0.16 4.68 19.16
CA VAL A 178 0.86 3.62 19.28
C VAL A 178 1.14 2.87 18.00
N GLY A 179 0.27 2.99 16.99
CA GLY A 179 0.43 2.29 15.72
C GLY A 179 -0.42 2.87 14.60
N ILE A 180 -0.19 2.37 13.39
CA ILE A 180 -0.96 2.70 12.19
C ILE A 180 -1.33 1.41 11.45
N ILE A 181 -2.55 1.35 10.93
CA ILE A 181 -3.02 0.25 10.07
C ILE A 181 -3.40 0.83 8.72
N SER A 182 -2.98 0.16 7.63
CA SER A 182 -3.37 0.50 6.25
C SER A 182 -4.23 -0.61 5.63
N ARG A 183 -5.08 -0.27 4.64
CA ARG A 183 -5.82 -1.30 3.87
C ARG A 183 -4.89 -2.35 3.27
N LYS A 184 -3.69 -1.96 2.86
CA LYS A 184 -2.69 -2.87 2.33
C LYS A 184 -2.21 -3.89 3.37
N SER A 185 -1.96 -3.46 4.62
CA SER A 185 -1.58 -4.38 5.70
C SER A 185 -2.74 -5.31 6.09
N LEU A 186 -3.98 -4.80 6.08
CA LEU A 186 -5.18 -5.62 6.26
C LEU A 186 -5.29 -6.71 5.21
N ALA A 187 -5.18 -6.37 3.93
CA ALA A 187 -5.28 -7.33 2.82
C ALA A 187 -4.21 -8.44 2.94
N LEU A 188 -2.99 -8.11 3.34
CA LEU A 188 -1.93 -9.10 3.53
C LEU A 188 -2.23 -10.06 4.71
N ASN A 189 -2.81 -9.56 5.79
CA ASN A 189 -3.14 -10.38 6.97
C ASN A 189 -4.41 -11.21 6.77
N LEU A 190 -5.39 -10.70 6.01
CA LEU A 190 -6.63 -11.44 5.69
C LEU A 190 -6.41 -12.57 4.67
N LEU A 191 -5.40 -12.45 3.80
CA LEU A 191 -5.02 -13.51 2.83
C LEU A 191 -4.41 -14.76 3.49
N THR A 192 -4.06 -14.72 4.76
CA THR A 192 -3.52 -15.88 5.49
C THR A 192 -4.61 -16.83 5.98
N ASP A 193 -5.87 -16.42 6.00
CA ASP A 193 -7.01 -17.27 6.40
C ASP A 193 -7.82 -17.74 5.18
N ILE A 194 -7.46 -18.93 4.67
CA ILE A 194 -8.02 -19.53 3.46
C ILE A 194 -9.51 -19.96 3.61
N GLN A 195 -10.07 -19.94 4.82
CA GLN A 195 -11.40 -20.47 5.11
C GLN A 195 -12.51 -19.43 5.24
N GLY A 196 -12.19 -18.13 5.15
CA GLY A 196 -13.23 -17.08 5.21
C GLY A 196 -13.81 -16.83 6.60
N ASP A 197 -13.27 -17.47 7.61
CA ASP A 197 -13.60 -17.23 9.01
C ASP A 197 -12.90 -15.97 9.54
N LEU A 198 -13.47 -15.39 10.58
CA LEU A 198 -12.86 -14.30 11.34
C LEU A 198 -11.42 -14.63 11.65
N SER A 199 -10.47 -13.77 11.26
CA SER A 199 -9.06 -13.96 11.60
C SER A 199 -8.92 -14.17 13.10
N THR A 200 -8.52 -15.38 13.49
CA THR A 200 -8.35 -15.79 14.91
C THR A 200 -6.91 -16.09 15.17
N LYS A 201 -6.46 -15.82 16.39
CA LYS A 201 -5.15 -16.25 16.89
C LYS A 201 -5.31 -17.26 18.03
N SER A 202 -4.44 -18.24 18.06
CA SER A 202 -4.43 -19.25 19.14
C SER A 202 -3.60 -18.77 20.32
N ILE A 203 -4.25 -18.56 21.47
CA ILE A 203 -3.56 -18.26 22.72
C ILE A 203 -3.40 -19.54 23.52
N LYS A 204 -2.14 -19.91 23.84
CA LYS A 204 -1.84 -21.02 24.73
C LYS A 204 -1.94 -20.55 26.20
N MET A 205 -2.98 -21.00 26.90
CA MET A 205 -3.11 -20.72 28.33
C MET A 205 -2.55 -21.90 29.15
N THR A 206 -1.62 -21.60 30.05
CA THR A 206 -1.09 -22.57 31.00
C THR A 206 -1.72 -22.31 32.37
N ARG A 207 -2.48 -23.25 32.91
CA ARG A 207 -2.91 -23.19 34.31
C ARG A 207 -1.75 -23.67 35.19
N ARG A 208 -1.36 -22.92 36.22
CA ARG A 208 -0.37 -23.37 37.18
C ARG A 208 -0.84 -24.69 37.84
N SER A 209 0.06 -25.65 37.94
CA SER A 209 -0.18 -26.87 38.69
C SER A 209 -0.43 -26.55 40.18
N SER A 210 -1.41 -27.23 40.79
CA SER A 210 -1.55 -27.21 42.23
C SER A 210 -0.35 -27.91 42.87
N PRO A 211 -0.01 -27.64 44.17
CA PRO A 211 1.08 -28.28 44.85
C PRO A 211 0.98 -29.82 44.95
N ALA A 212 -0.17 -30.38 44.57
CA ALA A 212 -0.46 -31.83 44.65
C ALA A 212 -0.19 -32.59 43.34
N GLY A 213 0.59 -32.06 42.39
CA GLY A 213 1.05 -32.81 41.20
C GLY A 213 -0.01 -33.09 40.14
N GLN A 214 -1.14 -32.38 40.12
CA GLN A 214 -2.17 -32.55 39.10
C GLN A 214 -1.74 -31.99 37.76
N LYS A 215 -2.13 -32.69 36.68
CA LYS A 215 -1.76 -32.45 35.29
C LYS A 215 -1.94 -30.99 34.85
N ILE A 216 -0.93 -30.44 34.21
CA ILE A 216 -0.97 -29.14 33.52
C ILE A 216 -1.87 -29.30 32.31
N TYR A 217 -3.03 -28.64 32.29
CA TYR A 217 -3.87 -28.54 31.11
C TYR A 217 -3.44 -27.30 30.30
N ARG A 218 -3.02 -27.50 29.06
CA ARG A 218 -2.82 -26.43 28.09
C ARG A 218 -4.15 -26.21 27.35
N TYR A 219 -4.76 -25.07 27.54
CA TYR A 219 -5.88 -24.67 26.71
C TYR A 219 -5.33 -23.87 25.53
N VAL A 220 -5.74 -24.24 24.34
CA VAL A 220 -5.63 -23.37 23.15
C VAL A 220 -6.98 -22.68 23.03
N LYS A 221 -7.01 -21.37 23.21
CA LYS A 221 -8.21 -20.56 23.00
C LYS A 221 -8.00 -19.76 21.71
N GLU A 222 -8.91 -19.89 20.78
CA GLU A 222 -8.97 -19.01 19.62
C GLU A 222 -9.61 -17.70 20.04
N VAL A 223 -8.95 -16.59 19.73
CA VAL A 223 -9.43 -15.24 20.00
C VAL A 223 -9.36 -14.43 18.70
N PRO A 224 -10.27 -13.47 18.49
CA PRO A 224 -10.19 -12.59 17.33
C PRO A 224 -8.85 -11.87 17.26
N VAL A 225 -8.33 -11.68 16.07
CA VAL A 225 -7.18 -10.81 15.81
C VAL A 225 -7.60 -9.38 16.02
N THR A 226 -6.77 -8.60 16.71
CA THR A 226 -7.04 -7.22 17.10
C THR A 226 -6.17 -6.24 16.31
N ALA A 227 -6.46 -4.94 16.41
CA ALA A 227 -5.67 -3.88 15.80
C ALA A 227 -4.20 -3.95 16.22
N GLU A 228 -3.91 -4.27 17.49
CA GLU A 228 -2.55 -4.43 18.02
C GLU A 228 -1.74 -5.52 17.31
N ASP A 229 -2.40 -6.59 16.88
CA ASP A 229 -1.74 -7.73 16.24
C ASP A 229 -1.24 -7.43 14.82
N ILE A 230 -1.83 -6.41 14.16
CA ILE A 230 -1.57 -6.10 12.74
C ILE A 230 -1.05 -4.69 12.49
N MET A 231 -1.09 -3.81 13.52
CA MET A 231 -0.56 -2.45 13.38
C MET A 231 0.95 -2.45 13.13
N VAL A 232 1.40 -1.46 12.39
CA VAL A 232 2.82 -1.12 12.31
C VAL A 232 3.16 -0.25 13.51
N SER A 233 4.08 -0.69 14.35
CA SER A 233 4.54 0.00 15.56
C SER A 233 6.07 -0.19 15.67
N PRO A 234 6.82 0.82 16.17
CA PRO A 234 6.36 2.14 16.58
C PRO A 234 5.92 3.01 15.40
N ILE A 235 5.16 4.08 15.67
CA ILE A 235 4.75 5.05 14.66
C ILE A 235 5.98 5.83 14.18
N VAL A 236 6.22 5.81 12.87
CA VAL A 236 7.13 6.72 12.20
C VAL A 236 6.33 7.94 11.77
N SER A 237 6.49 9.09 12.45
CA SER A 237 5.80 10.34 12.20
C SER A 237 6.74 11.41 11.63
N ILE A 238 6.17 12.52 11.17
CA ILE A 238 6.87 13.74 10.74
C ILE A 238 6.34 14.89 11.59
N ASP A 239 7.22 15.81 12.02
CA ASP A 239 6.79 17.00 12.77
C ASP A 239 6.00 17.97 11.88
N ILE A 240 4.99 18.59 12.42
CA ILE A 240 4.10 19.52 11.72
C ILE A 240 4.85 20.72 11.11
N ASN A 241 5.97 21.11 11.71
CA ASN A 241 6.80 22.24 11.25
C ASN A 241 7.76 21.88 10.12
N GLU A 242 7.88 20.61 9.77
CA GLU A 242 8.76 20.14 8.70
C GLU A 242 8.21 20.48 7.30
N THR A 243 9.06 20.31 6.29
CA THR A 243 8.68 20.50 4.90
C THR A 243 8.18 19.22 4.25
N VAL A 244 7.46 19.35 3.16
CA VAL A 244 6.98 18.23 2.36
C VAL A 244 8.13 17.43 1.75
N SER A 245 9.27 18.08 1.44
CA SER A 245 10.47 17.39 0.93
C SER A 245 11.16 16.56 2.02
N GLU A 246 11.21 17.04 3.27
CA GLU A 246 11.70 16.26 4.42
C GLU A 246 10.81 15.06 4.68
N ALA A 247 9.48 15.23 4.59
CA ALA A 247 8.54 14.12 4.67
C ALA A 247 8.73 13.12 3.53
N ALA A 248 8.93 13.57 2.29
CA ALA A 248 9.24 12.73 1.15
C ALA A 248 10.51 11.90 1.37
N LYS A 249 11.58 12.54 1.86
CA LYS A 249 12.85 11.90 2.20
C LYS A 249 12.64 10.82 3.27
N LYS A 250 11.96 11.16 4.35
CA LYS A 250 11.63 10.20 5.42
C LYS A 250 10.80 9.02 4.92
N MET A 251 9.81 9.25 4.05
CA MET A 251 9.04 8.17 3.42
C MET A 251 9.90 7.21 2.59
N MET A 252 10.93 7.74 1.91
CA MET A 252 11.85 6.92 1.10
C MET A 252 12.79 6.12 1.99
N GLU A 253 13.36 6.71 3.03
CA GLU A 253 14.27 6.08 3.97
C GLU A 253 13.59 4.95 4.76
N GLU A 254 12.40 5.21 5.28
CA GLU A 254 11.62 4.25 6.09
C GLU A 254 10.80 3.25 5.24
N GLY A 255 10.77 3.42 3.92
CA GLY A 255 10.02 2.56 3.01
C GLY A 255 8.49 2.62 3.18
N VAL A 256 7.96 3.71 3.75
CA VAL A 256 6.53 3.91 4.02
C VAL A 256 5.85 4.74 2.93
N THR A 257 4.53 4.66 2.85
CA THR A 257 3.72 5.37 1.83
C THR A 257 2.90 6.52 2.40
N ALA A 258 2.94 6.71 3.71
CA ALA A 258 2.36 7.82 4.43
C ALA A 258 3.04 7.97 5.78
N LEU A 259 3.03 9.18 6.32
CA LEU A 259 3.52 9.53 7.64
C LEU A 259 2.39 10.19 8.43
N PRO A 260 2.06 9.71 9.64
CA PRO A 260 1.36 10.51 10.62
C PRO A 260 2.12 11.81 10.90
N VAL A 261 1.40 12.92 11.02
CA VAL A 261 1.96 14.23 11.34
C VAL A 261 1.79 14.46 12.83
N SER A 262 2.88 14.77 13.52
CA SER A 262 2.90 15.02 14.96
C SER A 262 3.04 16.49 15.29
N ASP A 263 2.30 16.93 16.31
CA ASP A 263 2.50 18.20 17.03
C ASP A 263 2.79 17.84 18.50
N GLY A 264 4.07 17.89 18.86
CA GLY A 264 4.52 17.31 20.13
C GLY A 264 4.30 15.79 20.20
N GLU A 265 3.52 15.34 21.18
CA GLU A 265 3.17 13.90 21.34
C GLU A 265 1.90 13.48 20.59
N ASP A 266 1.10 14.45 20.14
CA ASP A 266 -0.18 14.20 19.49
C ASP A 266 -0.01 14.02 17.98
N ILE A 267 -0.75 13.04 17.41
CA ILE A 267 -0.89 12.92 15.97
C ILE A 267 -2.07 13.77 15.52
N VAL A 268 -1.78 14.78 14.69
CA VAL A 268 -2.75 15.82 14.25
C VAL A 268 -3.13 15.69 12.77
N GLY A 269 -2.45 14.83 12.00
CA GLY A 269 -2.73 14.66 10.58
C GLY A 269 -2.06 13.42 10.01
N ILE A 270 -2.34 13.15 8.73
CA ILE A 270 -1.66 12.14 7.93
C ILE A 270 -1.24 12.77 6.61
N LEU A 271 0.02 12.58 6.22
CA LEU A 271 0.57 12.98 4.93
C LEU A 271 0.90 11.75 4.11
N SER A 272 0.29 11.59 2.94
CA SER A 272 0.53 10.47 2.02
C SER A 272 1.41 10.87 0.83
N ARG A 273 1.92 9.88 0.07
CA ARG A 273 2.62 10.14 -1.20
C ARG A 273 1.76 10.92 -2.19
N THR A 274 0.45 10.70 -2.19
CA THR A 274 -0.51 11.43 -3.03
C THR A 274 -0.55 12.91 -2.65
N ASP A 275 -0.49 13.23 -1.36
CA ASP A 275 -0.46 14.61 -0.88
C ASP A 275 0.86 15.30 -1.20
N ILE A 276 1.99 14.59 -1.02
CA ILE A 276 3.32 15.08 -1.39
C ILE A 276 3.38 15.48 -2.86
N MET A 277 2.78 14.70 -3.76
CA MET A 277 2.77 15.01 -5.20
C MET A 277 2.06 16.32 -5.54
N LYS A 278 1.11 16.78 -4.71
CA LYS A 278 0.45 18.08 -4.90
C LYS A 278 1.42 19.26 -4.74
N ALA A 279 2.58 19.05 -4.11
CA ALA A 279 3.56 20.11 -3.93
C ALA A 279 4.24 20.60 -5.22
N ILE A 280 4.16 19.82 -6.32
CA ILE A 280 4.78 20.17 -7.62
C ILE A 280 3.76 20.62 -8.68
N LEU A 281 2.48 20.73 -8.30
CA LEU A 281 1.42 21.30 -9.13
C LEU A 281 1.38 22.81 -8.96
#